data_b6a90ead9aa36d34a4432d64b31e384a
#
_entry.id   b6a90ead9aa36d34a4432d64b31e384a
#
_cell.length_a   1.000
_cell.length_b   1.000
_cell.length_c   1.000
_cell.angle_alpha   90.00
_cell.angle_beta   90.00
_cell.angle_gamma   90.00
#
_symmetry.space_group_name_H-M   'P 1'
#
loop_
_entity.id
_entity.type
_entity.pdbx_description
1 polymer ?
#
loop_
_entity_poly.entity_id
_entity_poly.type
_entity_poly.pdbx_seq_one_letter_code
_entity_poly.pdbx_strand_id
1 'polypeptide(L)'
;MPGFWWLSGLIVGFIGSLIAAFGLTINLLISWFATPISALPASALGVFLVLASLYSMSHALGSSVVFKQALAGATMWTLGLISAIGVLVVSGVLWDMLYIMFHVKGGLYMIVEAYPSLIAAIFIPNAVAGLIGSIMWFKSLRELAELSQEYGFMMAGMSGLVGALLVLTGATLLLTSQAGIPIYIFGVAVQAVTWALLAGAYIQALVNELF
;
A
#
# COMPACT_ATOMS: atom_id res chain seq x y z
N MET A 1 -12.03 15.29 -27.48
CA MET A 1 -10.63 15.43 -27.01
C MET A 1 -10.64 15.21 -25.52
N PRO A 2 -9.81 14.35 -24.98
CA PRO A 2 -9.71 14.17 -23.54
C PRO A 2 -9.31 15.49 -22.90
N GLY A 3 -9.98 15.86 -21.82
CA GLY A 3 -9.69 17.10 -21.12
C GLY A 3 -8.30 17.09 -20.50
N PHE A 4 -7.66 18.24 -20.36
CA PHE A 4 -6.32 18.40 -19.74
C PHE A 4 -6.22 17.64 -18.38
N TRP A 5 -7.26 17.72 -17.56
CA TRP A 5 -7.31 17.08 -16.26
C TRP A 5 -7.29 15.55 -16.34
N TRP A 6 -7.92 14.98 -17.35
CA TRP A 6 -7.93 13.54 -17.58
C TRP A 6 -6.54 13.03 -17.97
N LEU A 7 -5.94 13.60 -19.01
CA LEU A 7 -4.61 13.21 -19.48
C LEU A 7 -3.52 13.42 -18.42
N SER A 8 -3.53 14.55 -17.72
CA SER A 8 -2.58 14.81 -16.64
C SER A 8 -2.74 13.79 -15.51
N GLY A 9 -3.99 13.42 -15.17
CA GLY A 9 -4.28 12.38 -14.20
C GLY A 9 -3.69 11.03 -14.60
N LEU A 10 -3.86 10.60 -15.85
CA LEU A 10 -3.32 9.33 -16.35
C LEU A 10 -1.78 9.29 -16.26
N ILE A 11 -1.10 10.35 -16.69
CA ILE A 11 0.36 10.41 -16.68
C ILE A 11 0.90 10.41 -15.24
N VAL A 12 0.36 11.26 -14.37
CA VAL A 12 0.79 11.35 -12.97
C VAL A 12 0.50 10.05 -12.23
N GLY A 13 -0.65 9.43 -12.48
CA GLY A 13 -1.02 8.17 -11.87
C GLY A 13 -0.12 7.01 -12.30
N PHE A 14 0.24 6.96 -13.57
CA PHE A 14 1.20 5.98 -14.07
C PHE A 14 2.56 6.11 -13.36
N ILE A 15 3.12 7.32 -13.35
CA ILE A 15 4.41 7.57 -12.68
C ILE A 15 4.33 7.24 -11.19
N GLY A 16 3.28 7.68 -10.50
CA GLY A 16 3.06 7.43 -9.08
C GLY A 16 2.97 5.93 -8.77
N SER A 17 2.23 5.18 -9.59
CA SER A 17 2.07 3.74 -9.42
C SER A 17 3.38 2.98 -9.62
N LEU A 18 4.21 3.38 -10.59
CA LEU A 18 5.55 2.80 -10.78
C LEU A 18 6.46 3.08 -9.57
N ILE A 19 6.47 4.31 -9.07
CA ILE A 19 7.27 4.69 -7.90
C ILE A 19 6.81 3.90 -6.66
N ALA A 20 5.50 3.73 -6.44
CA ALA A 20 4.96 2.94 -5.34
C ALA A 20 5.31 1.46 -5.47
N ALA A 21 5.16 0.86 -6.66
CA ALA A 21 5.54 -0.52 -6.93
C ALA A 21 7.03 -0.76 -6.67
N PHE A 22 7.89 0.13 -7.17
CA PHE A 22 9.33 0.08 -6.97
C PHE A 22 9.71 0.21 -5.50
N GLY A 23 9.13 1.19 -4.78
CA GLY A 23 9.36 1.39 -3.36
C GLY A 23 8.99 0.16 -2.52
N LEU A 24 7.82 -0.45 -2.77
CA LEU A 24 7.40 -1.67 -2.07
C LEU A 24 8.27 -2.89 -2.44
N THR A 25 8.63 -3.04 -3.70
CA THR A 25 9.50 -4.14 -4.14
C THR A 25 10.89 -4.05 -3.51
N ILE A 26 11.48 -2.84 -3.48
CA ILE A 26 12.75 -2.60 -2.77
C ILE A 26 12.58 -2.90 -1.28
N ASN A 27 11.50 -2.46 -0.65
CA ASN A 27 11.24 -2.73 0.75
C ASN A 27 11.18 -4.24 1.03
N LEU A 28 10.52 -5.03 0.17
CA LEU A 28 10.50 -6.48 0.27
C LEU A 28 11.89 -7.11 0.11
N LEU A 29 12.66 -6.69 -0.88
CA LEU A 29 14.01 -7.20 -1.13
C LEU A 29 14.98 -6.82 0.00
N ILE A 30 14.89 -5.58 0.49
CA ILE A 30 15.78 -5.06 1.52
C ILE A 30 15.37 -5.56 2.92
N SER A 31 14.09 -5.72 3.23
CA SER A 31 13.66 -6.34 4.50
C SER A 31 14.20 -7.76 4.64
N TRP A 32 14.51 -8.40 3.53
CA TRP A 32 15.21 -9.67 3.50
C TRP A 32 16.74 -9.52 3.74
N PHE A 33 17.35 -8.37 3.37
CA PHE A 33 18.81 -8.16 3.36
C PHE A 33 19.38 -7.08 4.28
N ALA A 34 18.59 -6.25 4.94
CA ALA A 34 18.93 -5.13 5.83
C ALA A 34 18.64 -3.71 5.25
N THR A 35 17.65 -3.05 5.60
CA THR A 35 17.28 -1.61 5.67
C THR A 35 15.99 -1.22 4.94
N PRO A 36 14.84 -1.14 5.67
CA PRO A 36 13.56 -0.71 5.08
C PRO A 36 13.38 0.82 4.97
N ILE A 37 14.29 1.65 5.50
CA ILE A 37 14.06 3.11 5.62
C ILE A 37 14.09 3.83 4.27
N SER A 38 14.90 3.38 3.31
CA SER A 38 15.03 4.06 2.01
C SER A 38 13.82 3.90 1.08
N ALA A 39 13.01 2.88 1.30
CA ALA A 39 11.87 2.56 0.44
C ALA A 39 10.55 3.22 0.90
N LEU A 40 10.42 3.59 2.19
CA LEU A 40 9.23 4.26 2.71
C LEU A 40 8.96 5.62 2.04
N PRO A 41 9.95 6.51 1.84
CA PRO A 41 9.73 7.76 1.14
C PRO A 41 9.27 7.58 -0.32
N ALA A 42 9.83 6.60 -1.03
CA ALA A 42 9.44 6.30 -2.40
C ALA A 42 7.99 5.80 -2.47
N SER A 43 7.61 4.88 -1.59
CA SER A 43 6.23 4.38 -1.53
C SER A 43 5.25 5.50 -1.17
N ALA A 44 5.58 6.35 -0.20
CA ALA A 44 4.74 7.49 0.20
C ALA A 44 4.59 8.51 -0.94
N LEU A 45 5.68 8.83 -1.65
CA LEU A 45 5.65 9.70 -2.83
C LEU A 45 4.76 9.11 -3.93
N GLY A 46 4.90 7.80 -4.20
CA GLY A 46 4.07 7.12 -5.18
C GLY A 46 2.58 7.19 -4.85
N VAL A 47 2.20 6.91 -3.60
CA VAL A 47 0.80 7.04 -3.12
C VAL A 47 0.31 8.48 -3.27
N PHE A 48 1.11 9.48 -2.91
CA PHE A 48 0.76 10.90 -3.05
C PHE A 48 0.49 11.28 -4.52
N LEU A 49 1.35 10.84 -5.44
CA LEU A 49 1.16 11.09 -6.87
C LEU A 49 -0.11 10.42 -7.41
N VAL A 50 -0.41 9.20 -6.98
CA VAL A 50 -1.67 8.53 -7.36
C VAL A 50 -2.88 9.25 -6.78
N LEU A 51 -2.81 9.77 -5.56
CA LEU A 51 -3.88 10.61 -5.00
C LEU A 51 -4.09 11.89 -5.82
N ALA A 52 -3.01 12.56 -6.23
CA ALA A 52 -3.09 13.74 -7.10
C ALA A 52 -3.69 13.38 -8.47
N SER A 53 -3.35 12.22 -9.02
CA SER A 53 -3.96 11.68 -10.22
C SER A 53 -5.46 11.47 -10.06
N LEU A 54 -5.88 10.77 -9.00
CA LEU A 54 -7.29 10.49 -8.74
C LEU A 54 -8.09 11.77 -8.47
N TYR A 55 -7.49 12.80 -7.88
CA TYR A 55 -8.07 14.13 -7.79
C TYR A 55 -8.32 14.73 -9.18
N SER A 56 -7.30 14.72 -10.03
CA SER A 56 -7.38 15.24 -11.40
C SER A 56 -8.44 14.52 -12.23
N MET A 57 -8.47 13.19 -12.17
CA MET A 57 -9.43 12.36 -12.88
C MET A 57 -10.85 12.51 -12.32
N SER A 58 -11.01 12.62 -11.01
CA SER A 58 -12.32 12.89 -10.37
C SER A 58 -12.91 14.22 -10.82
N HIS A 59 -12.06 15.23 -11.02
CA HIS A 59 -12.47 16.52 -11.55
C HIS A 59 -12.91 16.42 -13.02
N ALA A 60 -12.16 15.69 -13.83
CA ALA A 60 -12.48 15.46 -15.24
C ALA A 60 -13.81 14.70 -15.43
N LEU A 61 -14.06 13.72 -14.56
CA LEU A 61 -15.29 12.87 -14.61
C LEU A 61 -16.49 13.47 -13.87
N GLY A 62 -16.30 14.60 -13.17
CA GLY A 62 -17.35 15.22 -12.37
C GLY A 62 -17.78 14.41 -11.13
N SER A 63 -17.00 13.40 -10.72
CA SER A 63 -17.29 12.53 -9.58
C SER A 63 -16.31 12.78 -8.43
N SER A 64 -16.79 13.39 -7.35
CA SER A 64 -15.99 13.57 -6.14
C SER A 64 -15.79 12.27 -5.32
N VAL A 65 -16.54 11.22 -5.64
CA VAL A 65 -16.52 9.94 -4.90
C VAL A 65 -15.16 9.26 -5.06
N VAL A 66 -14.61 9.23 -6.28
CA VAL A 66 -13.30 8.63 -6.60
C VAL A 66 -12.22 9.17 -5.65
N PHE A 67 -12.06 10.48 -5.60
CA PHE A 67 -11.02 11.10 -4.78
C PHE A 67 -11.28 10.97 -3.28
N LYS A 68 -12.53 11.18 -2.83
CA LYS A 68 -12.88 11.11 -1.40
C LYS A 68 -12.61 9.71 -0.83
N GLN A 69 -12.96 8.65 -1.55
CA GLN A 69 -12.72 7.28 -1.12
C GLN A 69 -11.21 6.95 -1.11
N ALA A 70 -10.47 7.38 -2.11
CA ALA A 70 -9.01 7.19 -2.13
C ALA A 70 -8.32 7.94 -0.98
N LEU A 71 -8.71 9.19 -0.73
CA LEU A 71 -8.18 9.99 0.37
C LEU A 71 -8.48 9.36 1.72
N ALA A 72 -9.72 8.89 1.94
CA ALA A 72 -10.10 8.18 3.15
C ALA A 72 -9.27 6.89 3.33
N GLY A 73 -9.03 6.13 2.25
CA GLY A 73 -8.17 4.96 2.27
C GLY A 73 -6.73 5.28 2.66
N ALA A 74 -6.14 6.30 2.04
CA ALA A 74 -4.79 6.75 2.38
C ALA A 74 -4.69 7.27 3.82
N THR A 75 -5.72 7.94 4.32
CA THR A 75 -5.79 8.39 5.72
C THR A 75 -5.79 7.20 6.68
N MET A 76 -6.54 6.14 6.38
CA MET A 76 -6.55 4.92 7.20
C MET A 76 -5.17 4.23 7.21
N TRP A 77 -4.48 4.14 6.08
CA TRP A 77 -3.10 3.61 6.03
C TRP A 77 -2.14 4.45 6.88
N THR A 78 -2.25 5.77 6.80
CA THR A 78 -1.43 6.69 7.60
C THR A 78 -1.70 6.54 9.09
N LEU A 79 -2.96 6.40 9.51
CA LEU A 79 -3.33 6.16 10.90
C LEU A 79 -2.79 4.83 11.42
N GLY A 80 -2.83 3.78 10.60
CA GLY A 80 -2.23 2.48 10.92
C GLY A 80 -0.73 2.60 11.16
N LEU A 81 -0.01 3.31 10.29
CA LEU A 81 1.41 3.55 10.43
C LEU A 81 1.74 4.39 11.69
N ILE A 82 1.00 5.46 11.93
CA ILE A 82 1.17 6.31 13.12
C ILE A 82 0.94 5.49 14.40
N SER A 83 -0.10 4.65 14.43
CA SER A 83 -0.38 3.79 15.59
C SER A 83 0.77 2.80 15.84
N ALA A 84 1.32 2.19 14.79
CA ALA A 84 2.45 1.28 14.89
C ALA A 84 3.70 1.98 15.46
N ILE A 85 4.03 3.16 14.93
CA ILE A 85 5.14 3.98 15.44
C ILE A 85 4.88 4.41 16.90
N GLY A 86 3.64 4.81 17.22
CA GLY A 86 3.26 5.21 18.58
C GLY A 86 3.48 4.09 19.60
N VAL A 87 3.11 2.87 19.28
CA VAL A 87 3.35 1.69 20.14
C VAL A 87 4.85 1.46 20.33
N LEU A 88 5.66 1.57 19.27
CA LEU A 88 7.10 1.40 19.34
C LEU A 88 7.77 2.46 20.23
N VAL A 89 7.34 3.71 20.11
CA VAL A 89 7.87 4.82 20.92
C VAL A 89 7.50 4.65 22.40
N VAL A 90 6.23 4.36 22.69
CA VAL A 90 5.72 4.23 24.07
C VAL A 90 6.32 3.00 24.76
N SER A 91 6.56 1.91 24.05
CA SER A 91 7.17 0.70 24.60
C SER A 91 8.68 0.87 24.89
N GLY A 92 9.32 1.94 24.41
CA GLY A 92 10.77 2.13 24.54
C GLY A 92 11.64 1.21 23.69
N VAL A 93 11.04 0.31 22.92
CA VAL A 93 11.75 -0.75 22.15
C VAL A 93 12.12 -0.28 20.74
N LEU A 94 11.73 0.93 20.34
CA LEU A 94 11.96 1.44 18.97
C LEU A 94 13.43 1.32 18.54
N TRP A 95 14.35 1.74 19.40
CA TRP A 95 15.79 1.72 19.10
C TRP A 95 16.35 0.31 19.01
N ASP A 96 15.94 -0.59 19.88
CA ASP A 96 16.36 -1.98 19.87
C ASP A 96 15.85 -2.70 18.61
N MET A 97 14.58 -2.47 18.25
CA MET A 97 14.01 -3.01 17.01
C MET A 97 14.71 -2.48 15.77
N LEU A 98 14.96 -1.18 15.70
CA LEU A 98 15.70 -0.58 14.58
C LEU A 98 17.11 -1.18 14.52
N TYR A 99 17.81 -1.30 15.65
CA TYR A 99 19.14 -1.90 15.69
C TYR A 99 19.14 -3.34 15.20
N ILE A 100 18.22 -4.19 15.67
CA ILE A 100 18.10 -5.59 15.25
C ILE A 100 17.74 -5.67 13.76
N MET A 101 16.79 -4.88 13.30
CA MET A 101 16.37 -4.86 11.89
C MET A 101 17.52 -4.46 10.94
N PHE A 102 18.42 -3.57 11.40
CA PHE A 102 19.50 -3.06 10.55
C PHE A 102 20.77 -3.91 10.58
N HIS A 103 21.05 -4.60 11.69
CA HIS A 103 22.35 -5.23 11.90
C HIS A 103 22.29 -6.76 11.99
N VAL A 104 21.09 -7.34 12.11
CA VAL A 104 20.95 -8.78 12.33
C VAL A 104 20.22 -9.44 11.16
N LYS A 105 20.87 -10.40 10.48
CA LYS A 105 20.21 -11.23 9.48
C LYS A 105 19.06 -12.03 10.12
N GLY A 106 17.89 -11.96 9.53
CA GLY A 106 16.69 -12.61 10.10
C GLY A 106 16.13 -11.87 11.33
N GLY A 107 16.48 -10.60 11.52
CA GLY A 107 16.08 -9.79 12.68
C GLY A 107 14.56 -9.79 12.93
N LEU A 108 13.73 -9.84 11.87
CA LEU A 108 12.28 -9.94 12.04
C LEU A 108 11.86 -11.20 12.80
N TYR A 109 12.46 -12.36 12.50
CA TYR A 109 12.18 -13.60 13.21
C TYR A 109 12.56 -13.52 14.70
N MET A 110 13.74 -12.95 14.98
CA MET A 110 14.21 -12.76 16.37
C MET A 110 13.32 -11.81 17.16
N ILE A 111 12.83 -10.73 16.52
CA ILE A 111 11.92 -9.77 17.15
C ILE A 111 10.57 -10.45 17.46
N VAL A 112 10.01 -11.20 16.51
CA VAL A 112 8.75 -11.93 16.69
C VAL A 112 8.86 -12.95 17.84
N GLU A 113 9.99 -13.64 17.96
CA GLU A 113 10.25 -14.62 19.02
C GLU A 113 10.43 -13.96 20.39
N ALA A 114 11.16 -12.85 20.44
CA ALA A 114 11.47 -12.15 21.69
C ALA A 114 10.29 -11.33 22.24
N TYR A 115 9.44 -10.77 21.35
CA TYR A 115 8.40 -9.79 21.73
C TYR A 115 7.04 -10.07 21.07
N PRO A 116 6.44 -11.28 21.20
CA PRO A 116 5.25 -11.66 20.46
C PRO A 116 4.04 -10.75 20.72
N SER A 117 3.82 -10.35 21.97
CA SER A 117 2.70 -9.45 22.34
C SER A 117 2.86 -8.04 21.80
N LEU A 118 4.09 -7.52 21.79
CA LEU A 118 4.41 -6.21 21.24
C LEU A 118 4.24 -6.21 19.70
N ILE A 119 4.71 -7.25 19.06
CA ILE A 119 4.54 -7.45 17.61
C ILE A 119 3.06 -7.47 17.25
N ALA A 120 2.25 -8.21 18.00
CA ALA A 120 0.80 -8.22 17.81
C ALA A 120 0.17 -6.84 17.98
N ALA A 121 0.58 -6.09 19.01
CA ALA A 121 0.08 -4.74 19.26
C ALA A 121 0.45 -3.74 18.15
N ILE A 122 1.52 -3.99 17.41
CA ILE A 122 1.97 -3.15 16.28
C ILE A 122 1.28 -3.58 14.98
N PHE A 123 1.37 -4.88 14.67
CA PHE A 123 0.99 -5.39 13.35
C PHE A 123 -0.53 -5.51 13.16
N ILE A 124 -1.29 -5.89 14.19
CA ILE A 124 -2.74 -6.08 14.05
C ILE A 124 -3.48 -4.77 13.79
N PRO A 125 -3.32 -3.71 14.60
CA PRO A 125 -3.98 -2.44 14.32
C PRO A 125 -3.60 -1.86 12.96
N ASN A 126 -2.31 -1.97 12.59
CA ASN A 126 -1.82 -1.53 11.28
C ASN A 126 -2.46 -2.35 10.13
N ALA A 127 -2.57 -3.67 10.27
CA ALA A 127 -3.18 -4.53 9.27
C ALA A 127 -4.70 -4.30 9.16
N VAL A 128 -5.39 -4.05 10.27
CA VAL A 128 -6.82 -3.69 10.28
C VAL A 128 -7.04 -2.34 9.59
N ALA A 129 -6.26 -1.32 9.93
CA ALA A 129 -6.31 -0.02 9.26
C ALA A 129 -5.96 -0.15 7.77
N GLY A 130 -4.98 -1.01 7.45
CA GLY A 130 -4.59 -1.36 6.09
C GLY A 130 -5.72 -2.00 5.30
N LEU A 131 -6.47 -2.93 5.90
CA LEU A 131 -7.63 -3.55 5.25
C LEU A 131 -8.77 -2.54 5.03
N ILE A 132 -9.10 -1.73 6.02
CA ILE A 132 -10.13 -0.67 5.87
C ILE A 132 -9.72 0.30 4.77
N GLY A 133 -8.47 0.74 4.76
CA GLY A 133 -7.92 1.61 3.72
C GLY A 133 -8.00 0.97 2.34
N SER A 134 -7.69 -0.31 2.21
CA SER A 134 -7.76 -1.05 0.94
C SER A 134 -9.19 -1.25 0.45
N ILE A 135 -10.18 -1.42 1.34
CA ILE A 135 -11.60 -1.44 0.97
C ILE A 135 -12.02 -0.08 0.38
N MET A 136 -11.63 1.02 0.99
CA MET A 136 -11.95 2.36 0.49
C MET A 136 -11.25 2.64 -0.84
N TRP A 137 -9.99 2.23 -0.96
CA TRP A 137 -9.23 2.33 -2.20
C TRP A 137 -9.85 1.50 -3.33
N PHE A 138 -10.29 0.27 -3.03
CA PHE A 138 -11.03 -0.56 -3.98
C PHE A 138 -12.31 0.11 -4.47
N LYS A 139 -13.10 0.71 -3.55
CA LYS A 139 -14.31 1.45 -3.93
C LYS A 139 -14.01 2.63 -4.84
N SER A 140 -12.92 3.36 -4.59
CA SER A 140 -12.44 4.44 -5.45
C SER A 140 -12.10 3.94 -6.86
N LEU A 141 -11.28 2.88 -6.96
CA LEU A 141 -10.85 2.34 -8.24
C LEU A 141 -11.99 1.65 -9.00
N ARG A 142 -12.95 1.06 -8.30
CA ARG A 142 -14.15 0.52 -8.90
C ARG A 142 -15.01 1.63 -9.53
N GLU A 143 -15.28 2.69 -8.80
CA GLU A 143 -16.02 3.86 -9.30
C GLU A 143 -15.31 4.46 -10.52
N LEU A 144 -13.97 4.60 -10.45
CA LEU A 144 -13.16 5.06 -11.57
C LEU A 144 -13.32 4.13 -12.78
N ALA A 145 -13.27 2.81 -12.58
CA ALA A 145 -13.43 1.82 -13.63
C ALA A 145 -14.80 1.89 -14.30
N GLU A 146 -15.87 2.06 -13.50
CA GLU A 146 -17.24 2.20 -13.99
C GLU A 146 -17.43 3.49 -14.82
N LEU A 147 -16.84 4.61 -14.37
CA LEU A 147 -16.94 5.89 -15.06
C LEU A 147 -16.08 6.00 -16.32
N SER A 148 -14.89 5.41 -16.31
CA SER A 148 -13.95 5.42 -17.44
C SER A 148 -14.11 4.24 -18.38
N GLN A 149 -14.88 3.21 -18.00
CA GLN A 149 -15.01 1.91 -18.68
C GLN A 149 -13.69 1.14 -18.78
N GLU A 150 -12.70 1.48 -17.93
CA GLU A 150 -11.38 0.86 -17.87
C GLU A 150 -11.29 -0.14 -16.70
N TYR A 151 -11.62 -1.40 -16.96
CA TYR A 151 -11.69 -2.44 -15.93
C TYR A 151 -10.35 -2.77 -15.26
N GLY A 152 -9.23 -2.36 -15.83
CA GLY A 152 -7.90 -2.52 -15.24
C GLY A 152 -7.79 -1.88 -13.85
N PHE A 153 -8.46 -0.76 -13.61
CA PHE A 153 -8.51 -0.11 -12.29
C PHE A 153 -9.21 -0.98 -11.23
N MET A 154 -10.31 -1.63 -11.61
CA MET A 154 -11.02 -2.54 -10.70
C MET A 154 -10.15 -3.75 -10.36
N MET A 155 -9.46 -4.35 -11.34
CA MET A 155 -8.56 -5.49 -11.10
C MET A 155 -7.41 -5.13 -10.16
N ALA A 156 -6.80 -3.96 -10.32
CA ALA A 156 -5.79 -3.46 -9.40
C ALA A 156 -6.36 -3.30 -7.98
N GLY A 157 -7.55 -2.72 -7.83
CA GLY A 157 -8.22 -2.57 -6.55
C GLY A 157 -8.52 -3.91 -5.85
N MET A 158 -8.98 -4.91 -6.60
CA MET A 158 -9.22 -6.28 -6.08
C MET A 158 -7.93 -6.95 -5.60
N SER A 159 -6.84 -6.83 -6.37
CA SER A 159 -5.53 -7.35 -5.98
C SER A 159 -5.07 -6.72 -4.65
N GLY A 160 -5.24 -5.39 -4.50
CA GLY A 160 -4.91 -4.68 -3.25
C GLY A 160 -5.71 -5.16 -2.05
N LEU A 161 -6.99 -5.45 -2.24
CA LEU A 161 -7.84 -6.01 -1.20
C LEU A 161 -7.39 -7.42 -0.79
N VAL A 162 -7.06 -8.28 -1.74
CA VAL A 162 -6.51 -9.62 -1.47
C VAL A 162 -5.19 -9.51 -0.71
N GLY A 163 -4.29 -8.63 -1.12
CA GLY A 163 -3.03 -8.39 -0.42
C GLY A 163 -3.25 -7.94 1.03
N ALA A 164 -4.20 -7.04 1.27
CA ALA A 164 -4.53 -6.56 2.62
C ALA A 164 -5.13 -7.66 3.52
N LEU A 165 -5.96 -8.54 2.97
CA LEU A 165 -6.48 -9.71 3.68
C LEU A 165 -5.37 -10.68 4.09
N LEU A 166 -4.41 -10.93 3.19
CA LEU A 166 -3.25 -11.78 3.48
C LEU A 166 -2.35 -11.15 4.56
N VAL A 167 -2.14 -9.83 4.51
CA VAL A 167 -1.39 -9.08 5.54
C VAL A 167 -2.08 -9.24 6.90
N LEU A 168 -3.41 -9.06 6.98
CA LEU A 168 -4.15 -9.23 8.23
C LEU A 168 -4.09 -10.68 8.72
N THR A 169 -4.26 -11.66 7.83
CA THR A 169 -4.16 -13.07 8.18
C THR A 169 -2.77 -13.42 8.72
N GLY A 170 -1.71 -12.96 8.05
CA GLY A 170 -0.35 -13.14 8.51
C GLY A 170 -0.10 -12.48 9.87
N ALA A 171 -0.56 -11.24 10.06
CA ALA A 171 -0.43 -10.51 11.31
C ALA A 171 -1.13 -11.21 12.48
N THR A 172 -2.32 -11.77 12.26
CA THR A 172 -3.05 -12.53 13.32
C THR A 172 -2.41 -13.88 13.62
N LEU A 173 -1.87 -14.56 12.62
CA LEU A 173 -1.16 -15.82 12.82
C LEU A 173 0.18 -15.63 13.57
N LEU A 174 0.80 -14.46 13.50
CA LEU A 174 1.99 -14.15 14.29
C LEU A 174 1.77 -14.26 15.79
N LEU A 175 0.52 -14.17 16.28
CA LEU A 175 0.19 -14.37 17.69
C LEU A 175 0.41 -15.82 18.15
N THR A 176 0.28 -16.77 17.26
CA THR A 176 0.26 -18.22 17.61
C THR A 176 1.40 -19.00 16.96
N SER A 177 1.97 -18.48 15.88
CA SER A 177 2.96 -19.21 15.08
C SER A 177 3.80 -18.30 14.21
N GLN A 178 5.06 -18.62 14.09
CA GLN A 178 5.99 -17.99 13.11
C GLN A 178 5.53 -18.21 11.65
N ALA A 179 4.61 -19.15 11.39
CA ALA A 179 4.02 -19.34 10.07
C ALA A 179 3.27 -18.09 9.56
N GLY A 180 2.92 -17.15 10.43
CA GLY A 180 2.38 -15.84 10.05
C GLY A 180 3.35 -14.98 9.23
N ILE A 181 4.67 -15.12 9.41
CA ILE A 181 5.68 -14.32 8.71
C ILE A 181 5.60 -14.48 7.19
N PRO A 182 5.71 -15.70 6.62
CA PRO A 182 5.64 -15.86 5.17
C PRO A 182 4.30 -15.42 4.58
N ILE A 183 3.18 -15.59 5.29
CA ILE A 183 1.87 -15.14 4.82
C ILE A 183 1.81 -13.61 4.80
N TYR A 184 2.33 -12.95 5.84
CA TYR A 184 2.44 -11.49 5.89
C TYR A 184 3.28 -10.95 4.73
N ILE A 185 4.49 -11.50 4.52
CA ILE A 185 5.39 -11.12 3.44
C ILE A 185 4.72 -11.32 2.07
N PHE A 186 4.03 -12.45 1.87
CA PHE A 186 3.30 -12.73 0.64
C PHE A 186 2.18 -11.70 0.41
N GLY A 187 1.46 -11.30 1.45
CA GLY A 187 0.44 -10.24 1.36
C GLY A 187 1.04 -8.89 0.91
N VAL A 188 2.21 -8.51 1.45
CA VAL A 188 2.92 -7.30 1.02
C VAL A 188 3.41 -7.42 -0.43
N ALA A 189 3.86 -8.61 -0.86
CA ALA A 189 4.23 -8.85 -2.25
C ALA A 189 3.04 -8.68 -3.21
N VAL A 190 1.86 -9.18 -2.83
CA VAL A 190 0.62 -8.98 -3.60
C VAL A 190 0.26 -7.49 -3.67
N GLN A 191 0.50 -6.70 -2.62
CA GLN A 191 0.31 -5.24 -2.68
C GLN A 191 1.29 -4.56 -3.65
N ALA A 192 2.54 -5.01 -3.75
CA ALA A 192 3.47 -4.50 -4.76
C ALA A 192 2.97 -4.81 -6.20
N VAL A 193 2.44 -6.00 -6.42
CA VAL A 193 1.80 -6.37 -7.70
C VAL A 193 0.58 -5.48 -7.99
N THR A 194 -0.19 -5.11 -6.97
CA THR A 194 -1.32 -4.17 -7.11
C THR A 194 -0.91 -2.84 -7.75
N TRP A 195 0.20 -2.26 -7.31
CA TRP A 195 0.71 -1.02 -7.88
C TRP A 195 1.20 -1.18 -9.32
N ALA A 196 1.79 -2.33 -9.65
CA ALA A 196 2.18 -2.64 -11.03
C ALA A 196 0.94 -2.82 -11.94
N LEU A 197 -0.12 -3.48 -11.46
CA LEU A 197 -1.39 -3.59 -12.18
C LEU A 197 -2.06 -2.21 -12.37
N LEU A 198 -1.98 -1.36 -11.36
CA LEU A 198 -2.50 0.00 -11.43
C LEU A 198 -1.74 0.82 -12.48
N ALA A 199 -0.41 0.70 -12.55
CA ALA A 199 0.38 1.32 -13.60
C ALA A 199 -0.03 0.82 -14.99
N GLY A 200 -0.27 -0.49 -15.14
CA GLY A 200 -0.80 -1.09 -16.38
C GLY A 200 -2.16 -0.52 -16.77
N ALA A 201 -3.07 -0.33 -15.81
CA ALA A 201 -4.39 0.27 -16.06
C ALA A 201 -4.28 1.72 -16.55
N TYR A 202 -3.38 2.52 -15.96
CA TYR A 202 -3.13 3.89 -16.42
C TYR A 202 -2.56 3.95 -17.85
N ILE A 203 -1.62 3.04 -18.19
CA ILE A 203 -1.08 2.95 -19.56
C ILE A 203 -2.19 2.56 -20.54
N GLN A 204 -3.00 1.56 -20.20
CA GLN A 204 -4.07 1.09 -21.07
C GLN A 204 -5.07 2.22 -21.33
N ALA A 205 -5.50 2.93 -20.30
CA ALA A 205 -6.39 4.07 -20.44
C ALA A 205 -5.75 5.19 -21.29
N LEU A 206 -4.45 5.46 -21.13
CA LEU A 206 -3.75 6.45 -21.94
C LEU A 206 -3.67 6.05 -23.42
N VAL A 207 -3.40 4.77 -23.72
CA VAL A 207 -3.37 4.26 -25.09
C VAL A 207 -4.75 4.36 -25.73
N ASN A 208 -5.81 3.97 -25.02
CA ASN A 208 -7.19 4.05 -25.54
C ASN A 208 -7.65 5.48 -25.82
N GLU A 209 -7.06 6.49 -25.20
CA GLU A 209 -7.35 7.91 -25.45
C GLU A 209 -6.56 8.50 -26.63
N LEU A 210 -5.42 7.90 -26.97
CA LEU A 210 -4.54 8.41 -28.03
C LEU A 210 -4.81 7.78 -29.40
N PHE A 211 -5.42 6.60 -29.44
CA PHE A 211 -5.70 5.82 -30.66
C PHE A 211 -7.16 5.42 -30.76
#